data_894b7c2c9a8fc9e184e0eb5f7c9cc979
#
_entry.id   894b7c2c9a8fc9e184e0eb5f7c9cc979
#
_cell.length_a   1.000
_cell.length_b   1.000
_cell.length_c   1.000
_cell.angle_alpha   90.00
_cell.angle_beta   90.00
_cell.angle_gamma   90.00
#
_symmetry.space_group_name_H-M   'P 1'
#
loop_
_entity.id
_entity.type
_entity.pdbx_description
1 polymer ?
#
loop_
_entity_poly.entity_id
_entity_poly.type
_entity_poly.pdbx_seq_one_letter_code
_entity_poly.pdbx_strand_id
1 'polypeptide(L)'
;MPRNDNQLDALKLQHGVDKVYSWSKISCFLEDKWTYFLKYVLHTKEDKPENIYLSLGTAVHSQMENFYLKNLSNAEMVENFKTSYDLARNMYGKNFVYIGDNLDEEARKKAEETNEKLARKFVMCCSHFLANVKKEEGMYECEKFYPCVVTDAGGKNYLIQCYIDFANWKNDGSVDIIDYKTSTFYDLKKAEKLKRQLEFYGIALSQNEGISCDKIHLAWNFIKYTNVKYIQKNGKEKERRLERNDIGGHFDNEGKLTGGLQAVVKSMLKELSYNEDDAYEILVEFATTNSMSVLPQEVQDRFTFSNCILPIEFNEQEASLLEGFIIDTIKEIEMREEEYERTKDESLWWQDVSYEDVYRLENLSGYSPKLHKPYQEYLARVKAREEEGQANPEIVGGSAFSKLWGSKTSE
;
A
#
# COMPACT_ATOMS: atom_id res chain seq x y z
N MET A 1 -4.18 -18.29 -6.27
CA MET A 1 -5.56 -18.20 -6.76
C MET A 1 -5.71 -19.17 -7.93
N PRO A 2 -6.85 -19.86 -8.08
CA PRO A 2 -7.09 -20.62 -9.29
C PRO A 2 -7.10 -19.64 -10.46
N ARG A 3 -6.21 -19.84 -11.43
CA ARG A 3 -6.24 -19.10 -12.69
C ARG A 3 -7.51 -19.50 -13.44
N ASN A 4 -8.26 -18.52 -13.91
CA ASN A 4 -9.43 -18.74 -14.78
C ASN A 4 -9.00 -19.02 -16.23
N ASP A 5 -8.02 -19.91 -16.43
CA ASP A 5 -7.39 -20.13 -17.73
C ASP A 5 -8.43 -20.53 -18.81
N ASN A 6 -9.36 -21.44 -18.49
CA ASN A 6 -10.42 -21.84 -19.42
C ASN A 6 -11.38 -20.67 -19.76
N GLN A 7 -11.67 -19.81 -18.80
CA GLN A 7 -12.53 -18.65 -19.03
C GLN A 7 -11.80 -17.58 -19.87
N LEU A 8 -10.51 -17.37 -19.61
CA LEU A 8 -9.67 -16.46 -20.39
C LEU A 8 -9.51 -16.93 -21.84
N ASP A 9 -9.36 -18.25 -22.08
CA ASP A 9 -9.27 -18.78 -23.45
C ASP A 9 -10.59 -18.61 -24.22
N ALA A 10 -11.73 -18.81 -23.56
CA ALA A 10 -13.03 -18.53 -24.15
C ALA A 10 -13.20 -17.04 -24.50
N LEU A 11 -12.78 -16.14 -23.60
CA LEU A 11 -12.82 -14.69 -23.82
C LEU A 11 -11.88 -14.25 -24.94
N LYS A 12 -10.67 -14.81 -25.04
CA LYS A 12 -9.77 -14.55 -26.18
C LYS A 12 -10.44 -14.88 -27.50
N LEU A 13 -11.06 -16.06 -27.59
CA LEU A 13 -11.76 -16.48 -28.79
C LEU A 13 -12.96 -15.56 -29.10
N GLN A 14 -13.74 -15.23 -28.08
CA GLN A 14 -14.92 -14.36 -28.20
C GLN A 14 -14.57 -12.96 -28.75
N HIS A 15 -13.47 -12.38 -28.28
CA HIS A 15 -13.06 -11.02 -28.61
C HIS A 15 -12.01 -10.95 -29.73
N GLY A 16 -11.57 -12.10 -30.27
CA GLY A 16 -10.58 -12.16 -31.36
C GLY A 16 -9.21 -11.66 -30.95
N VAL A 17 -8.76 -11.96 -29.71
CA VAL A 17 -7.48 -11.51 -29.17
C VAL A 17 -6.60 -12.71 -28.75
N ASP A 18 -5.29 -12.57 -28.96
CA ASP A 18 -4.33 -13.61 -28.59
C ASP A 18 -3.70 -13.38 -27.21
N LYS A 19 -3.60 -12.11 -26.80
CA LYS A 19 -2.94 -11.70 -25.56
C LYS A 19 -3.95 -11.27 -24.50
N VAL A 20 -3.60 -11.54 -23.23
CA VAL A 20 -4.30 -11.03 -22.06
C VAL A 20 -3.34 -10.14 -21.27
N TYR A 21 -3.83 -8.99 -20.88
CA TYR A 21 -3.13 -8.06 -20.01
C TYR A 21 -3.67 -8.14 -18.59
N SER A 22 -3.03 -7.45 -17.67
CA SER A 22 -3.51 -7.19 -16.31
C SER A 22 -3.05 -5.81 -15.88
N TRP A 23 -3.73 -5.21 -14.90
CA TRP A 23 -3.26 -3.94 -14.37
C TRP A 23 -1.82 -4.02 -13.84
N SER A 24 -1.48 -5.11 -13.15
CA SER A 24 -0.11 -5.33 -12.66
C SER A 24 0.94 -5.43 -13.77
N LYS A 25 0.58 -5.95 -14.95
CA LYS A 25 1.47 -5.96 -16.12
C LYS A 25 1.65 -4.56 -16.69
N ILE A 26 0.56 -3.79 -16.81
CA ILE A 26 0.56 -2.42 -17.31
C ILE A 26 1.31 -1.49 -16.34
N SER A 27 1.02 -1.55 -15.04
CA SER A 27 1.69 -0.71 -14.04
C SER A 27 3.18 -1.02 -13.92
N CYS A 28 3.58 -2.28 -14.02
CA CYS A 28 4.99 -2.66 -14.05
C CYS A 28 5.75 -1.98 -15.21
N PHE A 29 5.16 -1.96 -16.42
CA PHE A 29 5.74 -1.28 -17.56
C PHE A 29 5.87 0.23 -17.36
N LEU A 30 4.83 0.85 -16.78
CA LEU A 30 4.80 2.29 -16.50
C LEU A 30 5.78 2.71 -15.41
N GLU A 31 5.99 1.86 -14.43
CA GLU A 31 6.91 2.13 -13.31
C GLU A 31 8.36 1.87 -13.67
N ASP A 32 8.62 0.78 -14.39
CA ASP A 32 9.97 0.33 -14.67
C ASP A 32 10.00 -0.61 -15.88
N LYS A 33 10.35 -0.06 -17.03
CA LYS A 33 10.43 -0.80 -18.30
C LYS A 33 11.44 -1.94 -18.25
N TRP A 34 12.54 -1.78 -17.48
CA TRP A 34 13.54 -2.84 -17.35
C TRP A 34 13.02 -4.01 -16.50
N THR A 35 12.33 -3.71 -15.39
CA THR A 35 11.66 -4.75 -14.61
C THR A 35 10.58 -5.47 -15.45
N TYR A 36 9.81 -4.73 -16.26
CA TYR A 36 8.86 -5.33 -17.19
C TYR A 36 9.54 -6.29 -18.15
N PHE A 37 10.66 -5.87 -18.76
CA PHE A 37 11.45 -6.66 -19.68
C PHE A 37 11.96 -7.96 -19.05
N LEU A 38 12.55 -7.88 -17.86
CA LEU A 38 13.00 -9.06 -17.14
C LEU A 38 11.85 -10.03 -16.84
N LYS A 39 10.73 -9.50 -16.35
CA LYS A 39 9.63 -10.30 -15.84
C LYS A 39 8.73 -10.89 -16.92
N TYR A 40 8.36 -10.11 -17.91
CA TYR A 40 7.32 -10.47 -18.87
C TYR A 40 7.84 -10.79 -20.29
N VAL A 41 9.04 -10.35 -20.65
CA VAL A 41 9.65 -10.65 -21.95
C VAL A 41 10.68 -11.76 -21.82
N LEU A 42 11.64 -11.63 -20.90
CA LEU A 42 12.68 -12.63 -20.67
C LEU A 42 12.27 -13.76 -19.72
N HIS A 43 11.17 -13.60 -18.97
CA HIS A 43 10.74 -14.52 -17.92
C HIS A 43 11.86 -14.88 -16.93
N THR A 44 12.68 -13.89 -16.61
CA THR A 44 13.81 -14.03 -15.68
C THR A 44 13.26 -14.24 -14.26
N LYS A 45 13.81 -15.23 -13.56
CA LYS A 45 13.44 -15.46 -12.16
C LYS A 45 13.97 -14.32 -11.29
N GLU A 46 13.13 -13.85 -10.37
CA GLU A 46 13.53 -12.89 -9.35
C GLU A 46 14.64 -13.49 -8.47
N ASP A 47 15.69 -12.71 -8.20
CA ASP A 47 16.90 -13.13 -7.46
C ASP A 47 16.99 -12.53 -6.05
N LYS A 48 16.02 -11.69 -5.66
CA LYS A 48 15.87 -11.18 -4.30
C LYS A 48 14.75 -11.92 -3.57
N PRO A 49 14.90 -12.11 -2.25
CA PRO A 49 13.80 -12.64 -1.45
C PRO A 49 12.62 -11.67 -1.45
N GLU A 50 11.43 -12.23 -1.34
CA GLU A 50 10.21 -11.45 -1.18
C GLU A 50 10.30 -10.56 0.08
N ASN A 51 9.81 -9.32 -0.04
CA ASN A 51 9.75 -8.40 1.07
C ASN A 51 8.63 -8.81 2.04
N ILE A 52 8.93 -8.85 3.35
CA ILE A 52 7.95 -9.24 4.37
C ILE A 52 6.67 -8.42 4.32
N TYR A 53 6.75 -7.14 3.94
CA TYR A 53 5.56 -6.27 3.86
C TYR A 53 4.59 -6.70 2.77
N LEU A 54 5.09 -7.30 1.68
CA LEU A 54 4.24 -7.86 0.62
C LEU A 54 3.50 -9.09 1.14
N SER A 55 4.20 -10.05 1.76
CA SER A 55 3.60 -11.23 2.38
C SER A 55 2.57 -10.86 3.46
N LEU A 56 2.89 -9.87 4.30
CA LEU A 56 1.97 -9.41 5.36
C LEU A 56 0.80 -8.62 4.81
N GLY A 57 0.99 -7.85 3.72
CA GLY A 57 -0.09 -7.21 3.00
C GLY A 57 -1.09 -8.24 2.49
N THR A 58 -0.61 -9.28 1.79
CA THR A 58 -1.43 -10.41 1.34
C THR A 58 -2.15 -11.11 2.50
N ALA A 59 -1.48 -11.29 3.66
CA ALA A 59 -2.10 -11.87 4.84
C ALA A 59 -3.27 -11.03 5.37
N VAL A 60 -3.15 -9.69 5.38
CA VAL A 60 -4.25 -8.80 5.78
C VAL A 60 -5.43 -8.91 4.82
N HIS A 61 -5.19 -8.87 3.50
CA HIS A 61 -6.26 -9.04 2.50
C HIS A 61 -6.99 -10.37 2.67
N SER A 62 -6.26 -11.46 2.91
CA SER A 62 -6.85 -12.78 3.20
C SER A 62 -7.71 -12.79 4.47
N GLN A 63 -7.30 -12.08 5.55
CA GLN A 63 -8.14 -11.96 6.74
C GLN A 63 -9.41 -11.16 6.45
N MET A 64 -9.32 -10.09 5.66
CA MET A 64 -10.49 -9.29 5.28
C MET A 64 -11.47 -10.09 4.40
N GLU A 65 -10.97 -10.84 3.42
CA GLU A 65 -11.78 -11.76 2.63
C GLU A 65 -12.53 -12.76 3.52
N ASN A 66 -11.82 -13.42 4.44
CA ASN A 66 -12.42 -14.39 5.36
C ASN A 66 -13.42 -13.75 6.33
N PHE A 67 -13.18 -12.52 6.77
CA PHE A 67 -14.11 -11.75 7.60
C PHE A 67 -15.45 -11.51 6.89
N TYR A 68 -15.40 -11.10 5.64
CA TYR A 68 -16.61 -10.79 4.88
C TYR A 68 -17.32 -12.04 4.37
N LEU A 69 -16.60 -13.01 3.79
CA LEU A 69 -17.17 -14.18 3.13
C LEU A 69 -17.43 -15.35 4.09
N LYS A 70 -16.59 -15.56 5.10
CA LYS A 70 -16.65 -16.72 6.00
C LYS A 70 -17.03 -16.35 7.44
N ASN A 71 -17.38 -15.08 7.70
CA ASN A 71 -17.77 -14.59 9.02
C ASN A 71 -16.72 -14.83 10.13
N LEU A 72 -15.43 -14.73 9.79
CA LEU A 72 -14.38 -14.78 10.80
C LEU A 72 -14.60 -13.65 11.84
N SER A 73 -14.37 -13.95 13.11
CA SER A 73 -14.36 -12.93 14.15
C SER A 73 -13.10 -12.08 14.10
N ASN A 74 -13.16 -10.88 14.67
CA ASN A 74 -12.00 -10.00 14.78
C ASN A 74 -10.85 -10.67 15.55
N ALA A 75 -11.15 -11.44 16.59
CA ALA A 75 -10.14 -12.17 17.38
C ALA A 75 -9.42 -13.22 16.54
N GLU A 76 -10.15 -14.01 15.76
CA GLU A 76 -9.58 -15.00 14.85
C GLU A 76 -8.72 -14.35 13.76
N MET A 77 -9.17 -13.23 13.19
CA MET A 77 -8.37 -12.49 12.20
C MET A 77 -7.01 -12.04 12.77
N VAL A 78 -7.02 -11.50 13.99
CA VAL A 78 -5.79 -11.05 14.66
C VAL A 78 -4.84 -12.22 14.91
N GLU A 79 -5.36 -13.35 15.39
CA GLU A 79 -4.56 -14.56 15.68
C GLU A 79 -3.95 -15.14 14.40
N ASN A 80 -4.75 -15.28 13.35
CA ASN A 80 -4.29 -15.75 12.04
C ASN A 80 -3.23 -14.82 11.44
N PHE A 81 -3.42 -13.50 11.56
CA PHE A 81 -2.44 -12.52 11.08
C PHE A 81 -1.13 -12.60 11.85
N LYS A 82 -1.16 -12.74 13.20
CA LYS A 82 0.04 -12.93 14.01
C LYS A 82 0.76 -14.23 13.65
N THR A 83 0.03 -15.32 13.45
CA THR A 83 0.60 -16.58 12.95
C THR A 83 1.31 -16.39 11.62
N SER A 84 0.71 -15.66 10.68
CA SER A 84 1.34 -15.32 9.39
C SER A 84 2.61 -14.50 9.56
N TYR A 85 2.63 -13.57 10.52
CA TYR A 85 3.83 -12.80 10.86
C TYR A 85 4.93 -13.67 11.42
N ASP A 86 4.62 -14.56 12.37
CA ASP A 86 5.60 -15.45 12.97
C ASP A 86 6.19 -16.43 11.96
N LEU A 87 5.38 -16.95 11.04
CA LEU A 87 5.85 -17.76 9.92
C LEU A 87 6.79 -16.97 8.99
N ALA A 88 6.40 -15.76 8.59
CA ALA A 88 7.24 -14.90 7.78
C ALA A 88 8.55 -14.55 8.50
N ARG A 89 8.51 -14.23 9.78
CA ARG A 89 9.69 -13.95 10.61
C ARG A 89 10.64 -15.15 10.67
N ASN A 90 10.11 -16.35 10.83
CA ASN A 90 10.91 -17.58 10.84
C ASN A 90 11.55 -17.85 9.47
N MET A 91 10.86 -17.53 8.37
CA MET A 91 11.33 -17.73 7.01
C MET A 91 12.40 -16.71 6.61
N TYR A 92 12.19 -15.43 6.92
CA TYR A 92 13.07 -14.33 6.50
C TYR A 92 14.14 -13.96 7.54
N GLY A 93 14.03 -14.42 8.78
CA GLY A 93 14.95 -14.07 9.86
C GLY A 93 14.93 -12.58 10.14
N LYS A 94 16.14 -11.96 10.24
CA LYS A 94 16.29 -10.51 10.44
C LYS A 94 16.32 -9.72 9.12
N ASN A 95 16.34 -10.39 7.98
CA ASN A 95 16.40 -9.80 6.65
C ASN A 95 14.99 -9.61 6.06
N PHE A 96 14.11 -8.98 6.82
CA PHE A 96 12.73 -8.69 6.39
C PHE A 96 12.66 -7.82 5.13
N VAL A 97 13.66 -6.96 4.95
CA VAL A 97 13.87 -6.13 3.80
C VAL A 97 15.34 -6.28 3.42
N TYR A 98 15.61 -6.37 2.13
CA TYR A 98 16.99 -6.42 1.66
C TYR A 98 17.77 -5.18 2.14
N ILE A 99 18.85 -5.40 2.87
CA ILE A 99 19.66 -4.34 3.48
C ILE A 99 20.98 -4.06 2.74
N GLY A 100 21.20 -4.70 1.57
CA GLY A 100 22.42 -4.57 0.79
C GLY A 100 23.51 -5.60 1.17
N ASP A 101 24.34 -5.93 0.18
CA ASP A 101 25.41 -6.93 0.34
C ASP A 101 26.70 -6.35 0.94
N ASN A 102 26.92 -5.03 0.81
CA ASN A 102 28.22 -4.36 1.05
C ASN A 102 28.23 -3.48 2.31
N LEU A 103 27.35 -3.72 3.27
CA LEU A 103 27.36 -2.99 4.54
C LEU A 103 28.43 -3.56 5.48
N ASP A 104 29.13 -2.68 6.21
CA ASP A 104 29.93 -3.08 7.36
C ASP A 104 29.04 -3.64 8.49
N GLU A 105 29.65 -4.24 9.50
CA GLU A 105 28.94 -4.91 10.58
C GLU A 105 28.04 -3.96 11.40
N GLU A 106 28.49 -2.74 11.64
CA GLU A 106 27.76 -1.72 12.39
C GLU A 106 26.53 -1.22 11.62
N ALA A 107 26.71 -0.88 10.35
CA ALA A 107 25.64 -0.45 9.47
C ALA A 107 24.59 -1.56 9.26
N ARG A 108 25.04 -2.82 9.11
CA ARG A 108 24.16 -3.99 9.00
C ARG A 108 23.32 -4.16 10.27
N LYS A 109 23.93 -4.13 11.46
CA LYS A 109 23.21 -4.23 12.73
C LYS A 109 22.17 -3.14 12.90
N LYS A 110 22.51 -1.90 12.57
CA LYS A 110 21.58 -0.77 12.62
C LYS A 110 20.41 -0.93 11.65
N ALA A 111 20.66 -1.44 10.44
CA ALA A 111 19.62 -1.70 9.46
C ALA A 111 18.68 -2.83 9.93
N GLU A 112 19.22 -3.91 10.50
CA GLU A 112 18.44 -5.01 11.09
C GLU A 112 17.54 -4.53 12.24
N GLU A 113 18.08 -3.73 13.18
CA GLU A 113 17.31 -3.14 14.28
C GLU A 113 16.19 -2.22 13.77
N THR A 114 16.49 -1.43 12.74
CA THR A 114 15.49 -0.55 12.11
C THR A 114 14.38 -1.36 11.44
N ASN A 115 14.74 -2.40 10.68
CA ASN A 115 13.77 -3.29 10.05
C ASN A 115 12.88 -3.99 11.08
N GLU A 116 13.45 -4.46 12.17
CA GLU A 116 12.69 -5.10 13.24
C GLU A 116 11.70 -4.13 13.92
N LYS A 117 12.13 -2.90 14.18
CA LYS A 117 11.25 -1.83 14.71
C LYS A 117 10.10 -1.53 13.77
N LEU A 118 10.37 -1.39 12.47
CA LEU A 118 9.35 -1.09 11.46
C LEU A 118 8.38 -2.27 11.28
N ALA A 119 8.86 -3.51 11.29
CA ALA A 119 8.01 -4.68 11.20
C ALA A 119 7.05 -4.79 12.40
N ARG A 120 7.53 -4.57 13.63
CA ARG A 120 6.69 -4.53 14.83
C ARG A 120 5.61 -3.45 14.71
N LYS A 121 5.98 -2.24 14.31
CA LYS A 121 5.04 -1.14 14.08
C LYS A 121 3.96 -1.52 13.06
N PHE A 122 4.35 -2.14 11.94
CA PHE A 122 3.43 -2.62 10.92
C PHE A 122 2.43 -3.62 11.49
N VAL A 123 2.92 -4.63 12.22
CA VAL A 123 2.08 -5.67 12.83
C VAL A 123 1.12 -5.09 13.86
N MET A 124 1.57 -4.15 14.70
CA MET A 124 0.71 -3.48 15.68
C MET A 124 -0.42 -2.71 14.99
N CYS A 125 -0.12 -1.94 13.94
CA CYS A 125 -1.12 -1.19 13.18
C CYS A 125 -2.17 -2.12 12.55
N CYS A 126 -1.73 -3.17 11.86
CA CYS A 126 -2.61 -4.11 11.18
C CYS A 126 -3.46 -4.91 12.20
N SER A 127 -2.85 -5.39 13.29
CA SER A 127 -3.59 -6.09 14.34
C SER A 127 -4.64 -5.20 14.98
N HIS A 128 -4.33 -3.93 15.25
CA HIS A 128 -5.30 -2.98 15.78
C HIS A 128 -6.46 -2.74 14.80
N PHE A 129 -6.17 -2.62 13.50
CA PHE A 129 -7.22 -2.52 12.49
C PHE A 129 -8.11 -3.75 12.49
N LEU A 130 -7.55 -4.95 12.38
CA LEU A 130 -8.28 -6.20 12.34
C LEU A 130 -9.13 -6.44 13.62
N ALA A 131 -8.63 -6.01 14.77
CA ALA A 131 -9.36 -6.09 16.04
C ALA A 131 -10.60 -5.17 16.10
N ASN A 132 -10.62 -4.09 15.31
CA ASN A 132 -11.63 -3.03 15.42
C ASN A 132 -12.46 -2.81 14.15
N VAL A 133 -12.18 -3.53 13.05
CA VAL A 133 -12.95 -3.42 11.83
C VAL A 133 -14.39 -3.91 12.04
N LYS A 134 -15.37 -3.19 11.46
CA LYS A 134 -16.80 -3.54 11.55
C LYS A 134 -17.30 -3.87 10.15
N LYS A 135 -18.21 -4.81 10.05
CA LYS A 135 -18.96 -5.06 8.81
C LYS A 135 -19.96 -3.93 8.60
N GLU A 136 -19.99 -3.42 7.39
CA GLU A 136 -21.06 -2.56 6.91
C GLU A 136 -22.20 -3.41 6.37
N GLU A 137 -23.38 -2.83 6.20
CA GLU A 137 -24.49 -3.52 5.53
C GLU A 137 -24.24 -3.60 4.02
N GLY A 138 -24.63 -4.71 3.40
CA GLY A 138 -24.50 -4.93 1.97
C GLY A 138 -24.20 -6.38 1.61
N MET A 139 -24.04 -6.62 0.32
CA MET A 139 -23.59 -7.90 -0.23
C MET A 139 -22.12 -7.76 -0.66
N TYR A 140 -21.28 -8.65 -0.16
CA TYR A 140 -19.84 -8.55 -0.34
C TYR A 140 -19.34 -9.47 -1.45
N GLU A 141 -18.41 -8.97 -2.25
CA GLU A 141 -17.61 -9.74 -3.19
C GLU A 141 -16.13 -9.46 -2.90
N CYS A 142 -15.33 -10.51 -2.85
CA CYS A 142 -13.89 -10.41 -2.64
C CYS A 142 -13.16 -11.22 -3.70
N GLU A 143 -12.05 -10.68 -4.23
CA GLU A 143 -11.21 -11.34 -5.23
C GLU A 143 -12.01 -11.86 -6.43
N LYS A 144 -13.12 -11.21 -6.78
CA LYS A 144 -13.97 -11.60 -7.90
C LYS A 144 -13.32 -11.21 -9.22
N PHE A 145 -13.32 -12.13 -10.15
CA PHE A 145 -12.82 -11.94 -11.50
C PHE A 145 -13.80 -11.14 -12.36
N TYR A 146 -13.30 -10.05 -12.95
CA TYR A 146 -14.00 -9.21 -13.91
C TYR A 146 -13.14 -9.01 -15.16
N PRO A 147 -13.43 -9.66 -16.29
CA PRO A 147 -12.74 -9.36 -17.55
C PRO A 147 -13.11 -7.96 -18.01
N CYS A 148 -12.14 -7.22 -18.51
CA CYS A 148 -12.34 -5.89 -19.09
C CYS A 148 -11.88 -5.89 -20.55
N VAL A 149 -12.68 -5.37 -21.45
CA VAL A 149 -12.32 -5.24 -22.87
C VAL A 149 -12.34 -3.77 -23.23
N VAL A 150 -11.21 -3.27 -23.71
CA VAL A 150 -11.11 -1.91 -24.28
C VAL A 150 -10.85 -2.01 -25.77
N THR A 151 -11.48 -1.14 -26.56
CA THR A 151 -11.43 -1.16 -28.03
C THR A 151 -10.82 0.14 -28.54
N ASP A 152 -9.83 0.04 -29.40
CA ASP A 152 -9.24 1.25 -29.97
C ASP A 152 -10.07 1.83 -31.15
N ALA A 153 -9.68 3.01 -31.61
CA ALA A 153 -10.36 3.69 -32.71
C ALA A 153 -10.35 2.89 -34.04
N GLY A 154 -9.45 1.91 -34.19
CA GLY A 154 -9.40 0.99 -35.32
C GLY A 154 -10.28 -0.25 -35.17
N GLY A 155 -10.96 -0.41 -34.03
CA GLY A 155 -11.78 -1.57 -33.73
C GLY A 155 -11.00 -2.77 -33.21
N LYS A 156 -9.72 -2.62 -32.83
CA LYS A 156 -8.93 -3.69 -32.20
C LYS A 156 -9.26 -3.76 -30.71
N ASN A 157 -9.60 -4.98 -30.27
CA ASN A 157 -9.89 -5.27 -28.86
C ASN A 157 -8.62 -5.61 -28.08
N TYR A 158 -8.60 -5.22 -26.80
CA TYR A 158 -7.59 -5.59 -25.83
C TYR A 158 -8.28 -6.18 -24.60
N LEU A 159 -7.95 -7.42 -24.24
CA LEU A 159 -8.52 -8.12 -23.12
C LEU A 159 -7.62 -7.95 -21.89
N ILE A 160 -8.19 -7.47 -20.80
CA ILE A 160 -7.48 -7.22 -19.55
C ILE A 160 -8.19 -7.98 -18.44
N GLN A 161 -7.44 -8.83 -17.73
CA GLN A 161 -7.96 -9.52 -16.54
C GLN A 161 -7.94 -8.57 -15.34
N CYS A 162 -9.01 -8.59 -14.56
CA CYS A 162 -9.19 -7.83 -13.35
C CYS A 162 -9.70 -8.71 -12.23
N TYR A 163 -9.15 -8.55 -11.04
CA TYR A 163 -9.68 -9.10 -9.80
C TYR A 163 -9.91 -7.93 -8.85
N ILE A 164 -11.15 -7.75 -8.42
CA ILE A 164 -11.51 -6.69 -7.48
C ILE A 164 -11.32 -7.23 -6.07
N ASP A 165 -10.44 -6.60 -5.29
CA ASP A 165 -10.08 -7.03 -3.95
C ASP A 165 -11.30 -7.09 -3.03
N PHE A 166 -12.13 -6.03 -3.08
CA PHE A 166 -13.32 -5.92 -2.26
C PHE A 166 -14.36 -5.00 -2.90
N ALA A 167 -15.58 -5.48 -3.02
CA ALA A 167 -16.75 -4.72 -3.42
C ALA A 167 -17.91 -4.95 -2.44
N ASN A 168 -18.61 -3.87 -2.06
CA ASN A 168 -19.79 -3.90 -1.20
C ASN A 168 -20.99 -3.30 -1.93
N TRP A 169 -21.92 -4.15 -2.35
CA TRP A 169 -23.14 -3.79 -3.02
C TRP A 169 -24.17 -3.31 -2.00
N LYS A 170 -24.67 -2.09 -2.18
CA LYS A 170 -25.66 -1.46 -1.31
C LYS A 170 -27.08 -1.73 -1.80
N ASN A 171 -28.05 -1.55 -0.91
CA ASN A 171 -29.47 -1.76 -1.20
C ASN A 171 -30.04 -0.76 -2.23
N ASP A 172 -29.41 0.38 -2.41
CA ASP A 172 -29.81 1.41 -3.40
C ASP A 172 -29.23 1.14 -4.81
N GLY A 173 -28.52 0.04 -4.98
CA GLY A 173 -27.88 -0.37 -6.22
C GLY A 173 -26.56 0.31 -6.51
N SER A 174 -25.99 1.04 -5.56
CA SER A 174 -24.62 1.53 -5.62
C SER A 174 -23.63 0.45 -5.13
N VAL A 175 -22.35 0.63 -5.46
CA VAL A 175 -21.30 -0.28 -5.02
C VAL A 175 -20.09 0.51 -4.55
N ASP A 176 -19.55 0.14 -3.39
CA ASP A 176 -18.29 0.66 -2.88
C ASP A 176 -17.16 -0.33 -3.22
N ILE A 177 -16.19 0.11 -4.00
CA ILE A 177 -14.93 -0.63 -4.24
C ILE A 177 -13.88 -0.05 -3.30
N ILE A 178 -13.39 -0.87 -2.38
CA ILE A 178 -12.42 -0.46 -1.37
C ILE A 178 -11.15 -1.29 -1.52
N ASP A 179 -10.04 -0.59 -1.72
CA ASP A 179 -8.72 -1.21 -1.71
C ASP A 179 -8.04 -0.92 -0.36
N TYR A 180 -7.73 -1.98 0.40
CA TYR A 180 -7.12 -1.90 1.72
C TYR A 180 -5.60 -1.72 1.61
N LYS A 181 -5.10 -0.51 1.90
CA LYS A 181 -3.68 -0.19 1.78
C LYS A 181 -2.93 -0.32 3.09
N THR A 182 -1.92 -1.20 3.10
CA THR A 182 -0.95 -1.34 4.20
C THR A 182 0.23 -0.38 4.08
N SER A 183 0.27 0.45 3.03
CA SER A 183 1.30 1.48 2.80
C SER A 183 1.11 2.71 3.70
N THR A 184 2.03 3.68 3.60
CA THR A 184 1.84 5.04 4.14
C THR A 184 0.72 5.76 3.41
N PHE A 185 0.09 6.71 4.09
CA PHE A 185 -0.94 7.55 3.50
C PHE A 185 -0.38 8.31 2.28
N TYR A 186 -1.19 8.42 1.22
CA TYR A 186 -0.78 9.09 -0.02
C TYR A 186 -1.00 10.60 0.10
N ASP A 187 -0.02 11.38 -0.33
CA ASP A 187 -0.24 12.77 -0.68
C ASP A 187 -1.03 12.87 -2.01
N LEU A 188 -1.49 14.07 -2.35
CA LEU A 188 -2.30 14.29 -3.55
C LEU A 188 -1.60 13.86 -4.84
N LYS A 189 -0.28 14.12 -4.96
CA LYS A 189 0.50 13.76 -6.16
C LYS A 189 0.61 12.25 -6.32
N LYS A 190 0.85 11.54 -5.23
CA LYS A 190 0.93 10.08 -5.22
C LYS A 190 -0.45 9.45 -5.45
N ALA A 191 -1.50 10.00 -4.84
CA ALA A 191 -2.86 9.55 -5.04
C ALA A 191 -3.26 9.64 -6.51
N GLU A 192 -3.00 10.78 -7.17
CA GLU A 192 -3.30 10.98 -8.58
C GLU A 192 -2.58 9.98 -9.51
N LYS A 193 -1.34 9.62 -9.18
CA LYS A 193 -0.60 8.60 -9.94
C LYS A 193 -1.18 7.19 -9.75
N LEU A 194 -1.67 6.86 -8.56
CA LEU A 194 -2.06 5.51 -8.18
C LEU A 194 -3.56 5.22 -8.31
N LYS A 195 -4.42 6.26 -8.48
CA LYS A 195 -5.88 6.10 -8.58
C LYS A 195 -6.32 5.19 -9.75
N ARG A 196 -5.52 5.11 -10.81
CA ARG A 196 -5.83 4.36 -12.03
C ARG A 196 -6.15 2.88 -11.79
N GLN A 197 -5.57 2.27 -10.76
CA GLN A 197 -5.92 0.88 -10.41
C GLN A 197 -7.37 0.76 -9.98
N LEU A 198 -7.83 1.66 -9.10
CA LEU A 198 -9.22 1.68 -8.65
C LEU A 198 -10.19 2.10 -9.76
N GLU A 199 -9.82 3.11 -10.54
CA GLU A 199 -10.61 3.52 -11.71
C GLU A 199 -10.77 2.36 -12.70
N PHE A 200 -9.70 1.58 -12.93
CA PHE A 200 -9.75 0.37 -13.75
C PHE A 200 -10.70 -0.69 -13.16
N TYR A 201 -10.73 -0.87 -11.84
CA TYR A 201 -11.71 -1.73 -11.18
C TYR A 201 -13.14 -1.24 -11.43
N GLY A 202 -13.37 0.07 -11.37
CA GLY A 202 -14.64 0.69 -11.69
C GLY A 202 -15.09 0.42 -13.12
N ILE A 203 -14.19 0.59 -14.11
CA ILE A 203 -14.47 0.28 -15.52
C ILE A 203 -14.85 -1.19 -15.70
N ALA A 204 -14.04 -2.11 -15.15
CA ALA A 204 -14.27 -3.54 -15.27
C ALA A 204 -15.63 -3.95 -14.67
N LEU A 205 -15.99 -3.41 -13.51
CA LEU A 205 -17.27 -3.67 -12.86
C LEU A 205 -18.44 -3.07 -13.65
N SER A 206 -18.31 -1.80 -14.09
CA SER A 206 -19.31 -1.14 -14.94
C SER A 206 -19.63 -1.93 -16.20
N GLN A 207 -18.60 -2.41 -16.91
CA GLN A 207 -18.78 -3.21 -18.13
C GLN A 207 -19.50 -4.54 -17.90
N ASN A 208 -19.17 -5.24 -16.78
CA ASN A 208 -19.70 -6.58 -16.53
C ASN A 208 -21.10 -6.58 -15.91
N GLU A 209 -21.40 -5.61 -15.05
CA GLU A 209 -22.65 -5.54 -14.28
C GLU A 209 -23.65 -4.53 -14.88
N GLY A 210 -23.24 -3.75 -15.90
CA GLY A 210 -24.09 -2.74 -16.53
C GLY A 210 -24.47 -1.59 -15.63
N ILE A 211 -23.65 -1.30 -14.61
CA ILE A 211 -23.87 -0.21 -13.66
C ILE A 211 -23.16 1.06 -14.12
N SER A 212 -23.83 2.21 -13.98
CA SER A 212 -23.24 3.51 -14.36
C SER A 212 -22.15 3.96 -13.39
N CYS A 213 -21.17 4.72 -13.88
CA CYS A 213 -20.00 5.15 -13.11
C CYS A 213 -20.37 5.98 -11.87
N ASP A 214 -21.45 6.75 -11.91
CA ASP A 214 -21.94 7.58 -10.78
C ASP A 214 -22.45 6.74 -9.58
N LYS A 215 -22.70 5.44 -9.78
CA LYS A 215 -23.08 4.50 -8.71
C LYS A 215 -21.90 3.69 -8.18
N ILE A 216 -20.71 3.89 -8.71
CA ILE A 216 -19.49 3.20 -8.30
C ILE A 216 -18.65 4.15 -7.47
N HIS A 217 -18.49 3.85 -6.19
CA HIS A 217 -17.70 4.65 -5.28
C HIS A 217 -16.36 3.97 -5.03
N LEU A 218 -15.28 4.66 -5.38
CA LEU A 218 -13.92 4.15 -5.25
C LEU A 218 -13.23 4.77 -4.06
N ALA A 219 -12.54 3.96 -3.25
CA ALA A 219 -11.76 4.48 -2.14
C ALA A 219 -10.57 3.61 -1.75
N TRP A 220 -9.53 4.23 -1.24
CA TRP A 220 -8.51 3.55 -0.44
C TRP A 220 -8.86 3.61 1.04
N ASN A 221 -8.66 2.50 1.74
CA ASN A 221 -8.68 2.46 3.20
C ASN A 221 -7.25 2.20 3.72
N PHE A 222 -6.63 3.23 4.29
CA PHE A 222 -5.27 3.16 4.82
C PHE A 222 -5.27 2.56 6.22
N ILE A 223 -5.21 1.24 6.31
CA ILE A 223 -5.43 0.48 7.54
C ILE A 223 -4.42 0.71 8.66
N LYS A 224 -3.23 1.25 8.37
CA LYS A 224 -2.27 1.65 9.42
C LYS A 224 -2.69 2.89 10.19
N TYR A 225 -3.67 3.62 9.69
CA TYR A 225 -4.12 4.88 10.25
C TYR A 225 -5.56 4.81 10.73
N THR A 226 -5.90 5.70 11.63
CA THR A 226 -7.27 5.98 12.06
C THR A 226 -7.46 7.48 12.14
N ASN A 227 -8.65 7.96 11.77
CA ASN A 227 -9.04 9.32 12.08
C ASN A 227 -9.69 9.34 13.46
N VAL A 228 -9.36 10.33 14.26
CA VAL A 228 -9.94 10.53 15.58
C VAL A 228 -10.50 11.94 15.69
N LYS A 229 -11.79 12.03 16.07
CA LYS A 229 -12.47 13.29 16.38
C LYS A 229 -12.65 13.42 17.88
N TYR A 230 -12.47 14.61 18.40
CA TYR A 230 -12.66 14.91 19.80
C TYR A 230 -12.97 16.40 20.04
N ILE A 231 -13.68 16.70 21.13
CA ILE A 231 -13.98 18.06 21.54
C ILE A 231 -12.85 18.59 22.41
N GLN A 232 -12.26 19.70 22.00
CA GLN A 232 -11.23 20.40 22.75
C GLN A 232 -11.86 21.16 23.93
N LYS A 233 -11.04 21.57 24.92
CA LYS A 233 -11.46 22.36 26.09
C LYS A 233 -12.25 23.64 25.72
N ASN A 234 -11.94 24.24 24.56
CA ASN A 234 -12.63 25.44 24.06
C ASN A 234 -13.97 25.13 23.35
N GLY A 235 -14.44 23.88 23.41
CA GLY A 235 -15.68 23.44 22.76
C GLY A 235 -15.57 23.18 21.25
N LYS A 236 -14.41 23.37 20.63
CA LYS A 236 -14.21 23.13 19.20
C LYS A 236 -13.90 21.66 18.94
N GLU A 237 -14.56 21.10 17.92
CA GLU A 237 -14.18 19.79 17.40
C GLU A 237 -12.82 19.87 16.71
N LYS A 238 -12.00 18.86 16.94
CA LYS A 238 -10.75 18.65 16.26
C LYS A 238 -10.68 17.24 15.69
N GLU A 239 -10.21 17.12 14.47
CA GLU A 239 -9.92 15.85 13.83
C GLU A 239 -8.41 15.70 13.63
N ARG A 240 -7.89 14.50 13.89
CA ARG A 240 -6.50 14.14 13.65
C ARG A 240 -6.42 12.76 13.02
N ARG A 241 -5.45 12.55 12.12
CA ARG A 241 -5.03 11.25 11.67
C ARG A 241 -3.90 10.76 12.57
N LEU A 242 -4.03 9.54 13.07
CA LEU A 242 -3.03 8.89 13.92
C LEU A 242 -2.65 7.55 13.31
N GLU A 243 -1.40 7.13 13.54
CA GLU A 243 -1.01 5.76 13.31
C GLU A 243 -1.60 4.87 14.40
N ARG A 244 -2.14 3.70 14.03
CA ARG A 244 -2.85 2.82 14.97
C ARG A 244 -1.95 2.21 16.06
N ASN A 245 -0.64 2.21 15.86
CA ASN A 245 0.32 1.76 16.89
C ASN A 245 0.68 2.86 17.90
N ASP A 246 0.23 4.10 17.69
CA ASP A 246 0.63 5.26 18.50
C ASP A 246 -0.59 6.09 18.96
N ILE A 247 -1.72 5.44 19.24
CA ILE A 247 -2.92 6.13 19.73
C ILE A 247 -2.68 6.66 21.16
N GLY A 248 -2.09 5.83 22.02
CA GLY A 248 -1.75 6.18 23.40
C GLY A 248 -0.51 7.05 23.55
N GLY A 249 0.26 7.24 22.48
CA GLY A 249 1.58 7.84 22.53
C GLY A 249 2.69 6.83 22.85
N HIS A 250 3.90 7.33 23.01
CA HIS A 250 5.09 6.53 23.27
C HIS A 250 6.09 7.29 24.14
N PHE A 251 7.10 6.58 24.66
CA PHE A 251 8.22 7.19 25.33
C PHE A 251 9.31 7.51 24.32
N ASP A 252 9.80 8.75 24.35
CA ASP A 252 10.95 9.18 23.55
C ASP A 252 12.28 8.62 24.12
N ASN A 253 13.40 8.98 23.48
CA ASN A 253 14.72 8.49 23.90
C ASN A 253 15.14 8.99 25.29
N GLU A 254 14.51 10.05 25.81
CA GLU A 254 14.74 10.62 27.14
C GLU A 254 13.77 10.05 28.19
N GLY A 255 12.90 9.11 27.78
CA GLY A 255 11.88 8.51 28.64
C GLY A 255 10.67 9.42 28.89
N LYS A 256 10.50 10.47 28.10
CA LYS A 256 9.36 11.38 28.20
C LYS A 256 8.20 10.85 27.34
N LEU A 257 7.02 10.90 27.93
CA LEU A 257 5.80 10.50 27.24
C LEU A 257 5.39 11.55 26.20
N THR A 258 5.26 11.14 24.94
CA THR A 258 4.97 11.99 23.77
C THR A 258 4.10 11.26 22.74
N GLY A 259 3.66 11.96 21.69
CA GLY A 259 2.88 11.38 20.59
C GLY A 259 1.40 11.17 20.90
N GLY A 260 0.71 10.47 20.03
CA GLY A 260 -0.66 10.04 20.17
C GLY A 260 -1.68 11.07 20.67
N LEU A 261 -2.54 10.60 21.57
CA LEU A 261 -3.57 11.39 22.23
C LEU A 261 -3.20 11.77 23.69
N GLN A 262 -2.02 11.39 24.18
CA GLN A 262 -1.65 11.52 25.58
C GLN A 262 -1.82 12.97 26.13
N ALA A 263 -1.45 14.00 25.36
CA ALA A 263 -1.59 15.40 25.79
C ALA A 263 -3.07 15.84 25.91
N VAL A 264 -3.91 15.33 25.01
CA VAL A 264 -5.37 15.59 25.02
C VAL A 264 -6.01 14.86 26.20
N VAL A 265 -5.68 13.59 26.41
CA VAL A 265 -6.15 12.78 27.54
C VAL A 265 -5.73 13.39 28.86
N LYS A 266 -4.47 13.84 29.00
CA LYS A 266 -3.99 14.55 30.19
C LYS A 266 -4.85 15.77 30.53
N SER A 267 -5.23 16.56 29.51
CA SER A 267 -6.11 17.71 29.70
C SER A 267 -7.50 17.30 30.17
N MET A 268 -8.05 16.22 29.62
CA MET A 268 -9.38 15.69 30.01
C MET A 268 -9.39 15.12 31.44
N LEU A 269 -8.35 14.36 31.81
CA LEU A 269 -8.19 13.85 33.19
C LEU A 269 -8.13 15.00 34.22
N LYS A 270 -7.41 16.08 33.87
CA LYS A 270 -7.35 17.29 34.72
C LYS A 270 -8.73 17.95 34.88
N GLU A 271 -9.53 18.00 33.80
CA GLU A 271 -10.91 18.51 33.87
C GLU A 271 -11.79 17.66 34.78
N LEU A 272 -11.55 16.34 34.83
CA LEU A 272 -12.25 15.40 35.70
C LEU A 272 -11.66 15.35 37.13
N SER A 273 -10.75 16.28 37.48
CA SER A 273 -10.16 16.44 38.82
C SER A 273 -9.26 15.28 39.26
N TYR A 274 -8.66 14.52 38.32
CA TYR A 274 -7.60 13.60 38.64
C TYR A 274 -6.36 14.35 39.13
N ASN A 275 -5.70 13.84 40.19
CA ASN A 275 -4.41 14.39 40.62
C ASN A 275 -3.31 14.04 39.58
N GLU A 276 -2.13 14.67 39.71
CA GLU A 276 -1.06 14.51 38.72
C GLU A 276 -0.47 13.10 38.66
N ASP A 277 -0.37 12.42 39.81
CA ASP A 277 0.20 11.07 39.89
C ASP A 277 -0.75 10.04 39.28
N ASP A 278 -2.02 10.02 39.64
CA ASP A 278 -3.05 9.14 39.06
C ASP A 278 -3.21 9.38 37.57
N ALA A 279 -3.20 10.64 37.12
CA ALA A 279 -3.27 10.98 35.70
C ALA A 279 -2.04 10.47 34.94
N TYR A 280 -0.85 10.53 35.54
CA TYR A 280 0.37 10.04 34.93
C TYR A 280 0.35 8.51 34.81
N GLU A 281 -0.07 7.78 35.85
CA GLU A 281 -0.21 6.30 35.80
C GLU A 281 -1.15 5.88 34.67
N ILE A 282 -2.32 6.51 34.53
CA ILE A 282 -3.26 6.25 33.45
C ILE A 282 -2.62 6.50 32.08
N LEU A 283 -1.86 7.60 31.92
CA LEU A 283 -1.19 7.91 30.66
C LEU A 283 -0.08 6.92 30.31
N VAL A 284 0.67 6.44 31.31
CA VAL A 284 1.69 5.39 31.13
C VAL A 284 1.03 4.08 30.68
N GLU A 285 -0.05 3.69 31.33
CA GLU A 285 -0.82 2.49 30.95
C GLU A 285 -1.42 2.64 29.53
N PHE A 286 -1.95 3.82 29.20
CA PHE A 286 -2.48 4.14 27.87
C PHE A 286 -1.40 4.03 26.80
N ALA A 287 -0.22 4.58 27.01
CA ALA A 287 0.90 4.48 26.08
C ALA A 287 1.42 3.04 25.93
N THR A 288 1.45 2.29 27.03
CA THR A 288 1.96 0.91 27.06
C THR A 288 1.00 -0.06 26.35
N THR A 289 -0.30 0.07 26.62
CA THR A 289 -1.33 -0.82 26.08
C THR A 289 -1.83 -0.37 24.70
N ASN A 290 -1.67 0.90 24.37
CA ASN A 290 -2.24 1.55 23.18
C ASN A 290 -3.76 1.33 23.05
N SER A 291 -4.46 1.17 24.17
CA SER A 291 -5.89 0.83 24.24
C SER A 291 -6.70 1.91 24.95
N MET A 292 -7.79 2.35 24.32
CA MET A 292 -8.72 3.28 24.92
C MET A 292 -9.41 2.73 26.18
N SER A 293 -9.49 1.40 26.32
CA SER A 293 -10.21 0.75 27.44
C SER A 293 -9.58 0.98 28.82
N VAL A 294 -8.33 1.44 28.89
CA VAL A 294 -7.66 1.79 30.16
C VAL A 294 -8.06 3.19 30.66
N LEU A 295 -8.68 4.00 29.82
CA LEU A 295 -9.13 5.35 30.16
C LEU A 295 -10.49 5.32 30.88
N PRO A 296 -10.77 6.30 31.76
CA PRO A 296 -12.12 6.47 32.34
C PRO A 296 -13.18 6.61 31.21
N GLN A 297 -14.39 6.08 31.46
CA GLN A 297 -15.46 6.06 30.46
C GLN A 297 -15.79 7.48 29.96
N GLU A 298 -15.83 8.49 30.83
CA GLU A 298 -16.08 9.88 30.49
C GLU A 298 -15.03 10.46 29.54
N VAL A 299 -13.80 9.92 29.57
CA VAL A 299 -12.74 10.28 28.61
C VAL A 299 -12.94 9.54 27.30
N GLN A 300 -13.23 8.24 27.36
CA GLN A 300 -13.47 7.42 26.14
C GLN A 300 -14.59 7.98 25.29
N ASP A 301 -15.70 8.40 25.91
CA ASP A 301 -16.91 8.91 25.24
C ASP A 301 -16.69 10.24 24.49
N ARG A 302 -15.55 10.90 24.76
CA ARG A 302 -15.18 12.16 24.05
C ARG A 302 -14.48 11.92 22.72
N PHE A 303 -14.15 10.67 22.38
CA PHE A 303 -13.43 10.32 21.16
C PHE A 303 -14.30 9.50 20.22
N THR A 304 -14.26 9.85 18.95
CA THR A 304 -14.86 9.05 17.87
C THR A 304 -13.76 8.63 16.90
N PHE A 305 -13.63 7.33 16.68
CA PHE A 305 -12.66 6.78 15.74
C PHE A 305 -13.35 6.35 14.44
N SER A 306 -12.70 6.61 13.31
CA SER A 306 -13.14 6.16 12.01
C SER A 306 -11.98 5.65 11.16
N ASN A 307 -12.29 4.86 10.13
CA ASN A 307 -11.28 4.41 9.17
C ASN A 307 -10.69 5.60 8.39
N CYS A 308 -9.43 5.48 8.03
CA CYS A 308 -8.73 6.48 7.22
C CYS A 308 -8.99 6.22 5.73
N ILE A 309 -10.15 6.66 5.26
CA ILE A 309 -10.62 6.46 3.89
C ILE A 309 -10.25 7.68 3.04
N LEU A 310 -9.70 7.43 1.86
CA LEU A 310 -9.45 8.44 0.83
C LEU A 310 -10.31 8.11 -0.40
N PRO A 311 -11.40 8.84 -0.62
CA PRO A 311 -12.25 8.63 -1.78
C PRO A 311 -11.54 9.07 -3.07
N ILE A 312 -11.89 8.42 -4.19
CA ILE A 312 -11.42 8.71 -5.53
C ILE A 312 -12.62 9.13 -6.36
N GLU A 313 -12.49 10.24 -7.04
CA GLU A 313 -13.50 10.67 -8.01
C GLU A 313 -13.51 9.71 -9.21
N PHE A 314 -14.68 9.22 -9.57
CA PHE A 314 -14.88 8.32 -10.70
C PHE A 314 -16.17 8.69 -11.44
N ASN A 315 -16.06 8.89 -12.74
CA ASN A 315 -17.17 9.24 -13.61
C ASN A 315 -16.85 8.78 -15.05
N GLU A 316 -17.79 8.93 -15.97
CA GLU A 316 -17.65 8.51 -17.37
C GLU A 316 -16.45 9.17 -18.08
N GLN A 317 -16.12 10.41 -17.73
CA GLN A 317 -14.98 11.12 -18.33
C GLN A 317 -13.65 10.52 -17.87
N GLU A 318 -13.48 10.27 -16.55
CA GLU A 318 -12.28 9.63 -15.99
C GLU A 318 -12.13 8.20 -16.54
N ALA A 319 -13.24 7.45 -16.65
CA ALA A 319 -13.23 6.12 -17.23
C ALA A 319 -12.73 6.15 -18.70
N SER A 320 -13.28 7.02 -19.54
CA SER A 320 -12.87 7.15 -20.94
C SER A 320 -11.41 7.60 -21.12
N LEU A 321 -10.93 8.50 -20.25
CA LEU A 321 -9.53 8.93 -20.27
C LEU A 321 -8.59 7.76 -19.89
N LEU A 322 -8.98 6.96 -18.92
CA LEU A 322 -8.20 5.80 -18.52
C LEU A 322 -8.19 4.70 -19.58
N GLU A 323 -9.33 4.43 -20.23
CA GLU A 323 -9.39 3.47 -21.36
C GLU A 323 -8.42 3.87 -22.49
N GLY A 324 -8.43 5.14 -22.90
CA GLY A 324 -7.48 5.66 -23.88
C GLY A 324 -6.02 5.47 -23.43
N PHE A 325 -5.72 5.81 -22.18
CA PHE A 325 -4.38 5.63 -21.60
C PHE A 325 -3.94 4.16 -21.57
N ILE A 326 -4.83 3.23 -21.22
CA ILE A 326 -4.57 1.79 -21.25
C ILE A 326 -4.25 1.32 -22.66
N ILE A 327 -5.05 1.72 -23.65
CA ILE A 327 -4.86 1.37 -25.05
C ILE A 327 -3.49 1.85 -25.55
N ASP A 328 -3.14 3.10 -25.30
CA ASP A 328 -1.86 3.67 -25.71
C ASP A 328 -0.68 2.96 -25.05
N THR A 329 -0.79 2.62 -23.75
CA THR A 329 0.24 1.88 -23.03
C THR A 329 0.41 0.47 -23.60
N ILE A 330 -0.68 -0.23 -23.89
CA ILE A 330 -0.61 -1.59 -24.45
C ILE A 330 0.00 -1.54 -25.86
N LYS A 331 -0.35 -0.55 -26.68
CA LYS A 331 0.28 -0.36 -28.01
C LYS A 331 1.78 -0.11 -27.91
N GLU A 332 2.22 0.68 -26.93
CA GLU A 332 3.67 0.88 -26.68
C GLU A 332 4.36 -0.43 -26.28
N ILE A 333 3.72 -1.22 -25.43
CA ILE A 333 4.22 -2.54 -25.03
C ILE A 333 4.35 -3.45 -26.26
N GLU A 334 3.28 -3.61 -27.05
CA GLU A 334 3.27 -4.46 -28.24
C GLU A 334 4.35 -4.05 -29.25
N MET A 335 4.46 -2.75 -29.54
CA MET A 335 5.49 -2.22 -30.43
C MET A 335 6.91 -2.55 -29.95
N ARG A 336 7.18 -2.42 -28.67
CA ARG A 336 8.52 -2.75 -28.10
C ARG A 336 8.77 -4.25 -28.09
N GLU A 337 7.77 -5.08 -27.78
CA GLU A 337 7.89 -6.53 -27.82
C GLU A 337 8.20 -7.00 -29.28
N GLU A 338 7.47 -6.51 -30.27
CA GLU A 338 7.70 -6.83 -31.70
C GLU A 338 9.06 -6.38 -32.18
N GLU A 339 9.46 -5.14 -31.85
CA GLU A 339 10.78 -4.60 -32.23
C GLU A 339 11.91 -5.38 -31.56
N TYR A 340 11.75 -5.75 -30.27
CA TYR A 340 12.72 -6.60 -29.56
C TYR A 340 12.83 -7.99 -30.17
N GLU A 341 11.71 -8.62 -30.55
CA GLU A 341 11.74 -9.91 -31.22
C GLU A 341 12.53 -9.86 -32.52
N ARG A 342 12.43 -8.76 -33.27
CA ARG A 342 13.10 -8.53 -34.54
C ARG A 342 14.59 -8.18 -34.40
N THR A 343 14.96 -7.34 -33.40
CA THR A 343 16.29 -6.74 -33.30
C THR A 343 17.16 -7.35 -32.19
N LYS A 344 16.51 -7.90 -31.17
CA LYS A 344 17.11 -8.28 -29.87
C LYS A 344 17.82 -7.12 -29.18
N ASP A 345 17.41 -5.88 -29.48
CA ASP A 345 17.94 -4.66 -28.87
C ASP A 345 17.31 -4.41 -27.48
N GLU A 346 18.06 -4.68 -26.43
CA GLU A 346 17.63 -4.46 -25.05
C GLU A 346 17.47 -2.96 -24.71
N SER A 347 18.09 -2.05 -25.49
CA SER A 347 17.99 -0.61 -25.24
C SER A 347 16.55 -0.07 -25.37
N LEU A 348 15.69 -0.81 -26.08
CA LEU A 348 14.26 -0.53 -26.15
C LEU A 348 13.57 -0.47 -24.78
N TRP A 349 14.11 -1.20 -23.80
CA TRP A 349 13.57 -1.31 -22.44
C TRP A 349 14.29 -0.42 -21.44
N TRP A 350 15.26 0.38 -21.93
CA TRP A 350 16.02 1.27 -21.07
C TRP A 350 15.17 2.39 -20.52
N GLN A 351 15.34 2.64 -19.22
CA GLN A 351 14.75 3.76 -18.53
C GLN A 351 15.78 4.30 -17.55
N ASP A 352 16.03 5.60 -17.60
CA ASP A 352 16.97 6.23 -16.67
C ASP A 352 16.44 6.13 -15.24
N VAL A 353 17.32 5.72 -14.34
CA VAL A 353 17.04 5.64 -12.92
C VAL A 353 17.37 6.97 -12.26
N SER A 354 16.44 7.49 -11.48
CA SER A 354 16.57 8.67 -10.62
C SER A 354 16.73 8.29 -9.15
N TYR A 355 17.07 9.26 -8.32
CA TYR A 355 17.12 9.06 -6.87
C TYR A 355 15.76 8.65 -6.27
N GLU A 356 14.64 9.11 -6.85
CA GLU A 356 13.28 8.75 -6.42
C GLU A 356 13.00 7.25 -6.62
N ASP A 357 13.64 6.60 -7.58
CA ASP A 357 13.48 5.18 -7.89
C ASP A 357 14.26 4.26 -6.95
N VAL A 358 15.31 4.78 -6.30
CA VAL A 358 16.26 3.97 -5.51
C VAL A 358 15.53 3.16 -4.44
N TYR A 359 14.64 3.79 -3.67
CA TYR A 359 13.91 3.08 -2.62
C TYR A 359 13.12 1.89 -3.17
N ARG A 360 12.44 2.07 -4.30
CA ARG A 360 11.67 1.02 -4.95
C ARG A 360 12.58 -0.11 -5.44
N LEU A 361 13.67 0.24 -6.11
CA LEU A 361 14.62 -0.73 -6.65
C LEU A 361 15.37 -1.50 -5.56
N GLU A 362 15.71 -0.84 -4.46
CA GLU A 362 16.38 -1.50 -3.33
C GLU A 362 15.44 -2.37 -2.51
N ASN A 363 14.23 -1.90 -2.23
CA ASN A 363 13.40 -2.49 -1.17
C ASN A 363 12.16 -3.22 -1.69
N LEU A 364 11.65 -2.87 -2.88
CA LEU A 364 10.40 -3.42 -3.40
C LEU A 364 10.58 -4.25 -4.68
N SER A 365 11.67 -4.05 -5.44
CA SER A 365 11.96 -4.85 -6.64
C SER A 365 12.39 -6.26 -6.25
N GLY A 366 11.89 -7.27 -6.96
CA GLY A 366 12.35 -8.65 -6.87
C GLY A 366 13.72 -8.91 -7.57
N TYR A 367 14.24 -7.90 -8.28
CA TYR A 367 15.52 -7.99 -9.00
C TYR A 367 16.60 -7.19 -8.31
N SER A 368 17.76 -7.84 -8.11
CA SER A 368 18.96 -7.16 -7.58
C SER A 368 19.58 -6.22 -8.62
N PRO A 369 20.46 -5.31 -8.19
CA PRO A 369 21.26 -4.51 -9.14
C PRO A 369 22.01 -5.33 -10.18
N LYS A 370 22.34 -6.60 -9.90
CA LYS A 370 23.05 -7.48 -10.84
C LYS A 370 22.24 -7.78 -12.10
N LEU A 371 20.93 -7.85 -12.00
CA LEU A 371 20.04 -8.08 -13.13
C LEU A 371 19.46 -6.78 -13.71
N HIS A 372 19.42 -5.71 -12.94
CA HIS A 372 18.82 -4.44 -13.35
C HIS A 372 19.89 -3.49 -13.93
N LYS A 373 20.22 -3.64 -15.21
CA LYS A 373 21.29 -2.85 -15.88
C LYS A 373 21.16 -1.33 -15.70
N PRO A 374 20.00 -0.68 -15.91
CA PRO A 374 19.87 0.77 -15.69
C PRO A 374 20.21 1.20 -14.25
N TYR A 375 19.88 0.36 -13.26
CA TYR A 375 20.21 0.65 -11.87
C TYR A 375 21.70 0.44 -11.58
N GLN A 376 22.34 -0.56 -12.17
CA GLN A 376 23.80 -0.72 -12.10
C GLN A 376 24.53 0.53 -12.61
N GLU A 377 24.09 1.06 -13.77
CA GLU A 377 24.68 2.27 -14.33
C GLU A 377 24.46 3.50 -13.43
N TYR A 378 23.26 3.63 -12.84
CA TYR A 378 23.00 4.67 -11.85
C TYR A 378 23.99 4.58 -10.67
N LEU A 379 24.14 3.39 -10.07
CA LEU A 379 25.08 3.18 -8.95
C LEU A 379 26.52 3.47 -9.32
N ALA A 380 26.94 3.10 -10.53
CA ALA A 380 28.29 3.41 -11.03
C ALA A 380 28.51 4.91 -11.18
N ARG A 381 27.51 5.65 -11.68
CA ARG A 381 27.55 7.13 -11.78
C ARG A 381 27.63 7.80 -10.40
N VAL A 382 26.85 7.31 -9.43
CA VAL A 382 26.88 7.83 -8.05
C VAL A 382 28.27 7.63 -7.45
N LYS A 383 28.82 6.41 -7.56
CA LYS A 383 30.16 6.08 -7.03
C LYS A 383 31.27 6.93 -7.66
N ALA A 384 31.26 7.12 -8.97
CA ALA A 384 32.26 7.94 -9.67
C ALA A 384 32.24 9.41 -9.17
N ARG A 385 31.04 9.98 -8.93
CA ARG A 385 30.93 11.34 -8.38
C ARG A 385 31.45 11.44 -6.95
N GLU A 386 31.21 10.44 -6.12
CA GLU A 386 31.75 10.39 -4.75
C GLU A 386 33.28 10.32 -4.75
N GLU A 387 33.87 9.54 -5.63
CA GLU A 387 35.32 9.42 -5.80
C GLU A 387 35.96 10.75 -6.30
N GLU A 388 35.22 11.54 -7.09
CA GLU A 388 35.65 12.87 -7.53
C GLU A 388 35.43 13.97 -6.46
N GLY A 389 34.96 13.62 -5.27
CA GLY A 389 34.67 14.57 -4.18
C GLY A 389 33.48 15.51 -4.47
N GLN A 390 32.68 15.22 -5.47
CA GLN A 390 31.46 15.96 -5.80
C GLN A 390 30.33 15.45 -4.93
N ALA A 391 29.72 16.35 -4.12
CA ALA A 391 28.50 16.02 -3.41
C ALA A 391 27.42 15.58 -4.42
N ASN A 392 26.80 14.41 -4.21
CA ASN A 392 25.68 14.02 -5.05
C ASN A 392 24.53 15.03 -4.84
N PRO A 393 24.18 15.85 -5.83
CA PRO A 393 23.16 16.88 -5.69
C PRO A 393 21.77 16.29 -5.35
N GLU A 394 21.58 14.99 -5.62
CA GLU A 394 20.37 14.26 -5.32
C GLU A 394 20.30 13.76 -3.85
N ILE A 395 21.44 13.71 -3.13
CA ILE A 395 21.55 13.23 -1.74
C ILE A 395 21.63 14.38 -0.72
N VAL A 396 21.62 15.63 -1.12
CA VAL A 396 21.67 16.79 -0.20
C VAL A 396 20.45 16.76 0.73
N GLY A 397 20.61 16.12 1.89
CA GLY A 397 19.59 16.09 2.95
C GLY A 397 19.26 14.74 3.59
N GLY A 398 20.22 13.84 3.73
CA GLY A 398 20.04 12.58 4.47
C GLY A 398 19.62 11.41 3.59
N SER A 399 19.85 10.18 4.06
CA SER A 399 19.50 8.96 3.33
C SER A 399 18.03 8.99 2.88
N ALA A 400 17.73 8.42 1.71
CA ALA A 400 16.35 8.26 1.21
C ALA A 400 15.42 7.68 2.28
N PHE A 401 15.96 6.85 3.15
CA PHE A 401 15.29 6.23 4.28
C PHE A 401 14.84 7.25 5.35
N SER A 402 15.64 8.28 5.66
CA SER A 402 15.29 9.26 6.67
C SER A 402 14.29 10.32 6.19
N LYS A 403 14.21 10.59 4.87
CA LYS A 403 13.23 11.52 4.28
C LYS A 403 11.86 10.92 4.06
N LEU A 404 11.77 9.64 3.77
CA LEU A 404 10.50 8.93 3.58
C LEU A 404 9.82 8.57 4.91
N TRP A 405 10.58 8.49 6.02
CA TRP A 405 10.10 8.06 7.34
C TRP A 405 10.46 9.04 8.47
N GLY A 406 11.24 10.09 8.15
CA GLY A 406 11.58 11.15 9.07
C GLY A 406 10.43 12.14 9.22
N SER A 407 9.76 12.03 10.35
CA SER A 407 9.01 13.08 11.07
C SER A 407 8.93 14.45 10.38
N LYS A 408 7.81 14.81 9.77
CA LYS A 408 7.27 16.16 9.95
C LYS A 408 6.37 16.15 11.17
N THR A 409 7.00 16.16 12.35
CA THR A 409 6.42 16.74 13.55
C THR A 409 6.90 18.17 13.58
N SER A 410 6.17 19.09 12.99
CA SER A 410 6.14 20.51 13.39
C SER A 410 5.19 21.25 12.46
N GLU A 411 4.19 21.65 13.02
CA GLU A 411 3.20 22.74 12.99
C GLU A 411 1.76 22.28 12.99
#